data_2154e76d2eb7d1faae09e9778ae732e0
#
_entry.id   2154e76d2eb7d1faae09e9778ae732e0
#
_cell.length_a   1.000
_cell.length_b   1.000
_cell.length_c   1.000
_cell.angle_alpha   90.00
_cell.angle_beta   90.00
_cell.angle_gamma   90.00
#
_symmetry.space_group_name_H-M   'P 1'
#
loop_
_entity.id
_entity.type
_entity.pdbx_description
1 polymer ?
#
loop_
_entity_poly.entity_id
_entity_poly.type
_entity_poly.pdbx_seq_one_letter_code
_entity_poly.pdbx_strand_id
1 'polypeptide(L)'
;YISLRTALNSDEVLAVAYEYTYNGKTYQVGEFSTDGINAPNALILKLLKGTATSPQTALWDLMMKNIYYLGGNQIQSEKFKLNIQYKNDSSGVYVNYINEGAIKNQLLIRVMNLDRLDSRNEQSPDGKFDFVENYTIYSSSGRLIFPVVEPFGSHLRKMLNNEALADKYC
;
A
#
# COMPACT_ATOMS: atom_id res chain seq x y z
N TYR A 1 2.13 -4.60 12.47
CA TYR A 1 1.01 -4.55 11.51
C TYR A 1 0.07 -5.74 11.69
N ILE A 2 -1.16 -5.61 11.18
CA ILE A 2 -2.15 -6.69 11.17
C ILE A 2 -2.31 -7.16 9.74
N SER A 3 -2.22 -8.48 9.54
CA SER A 3 -2.48 -9.12 8.26
C SER A 3 -3.69 -10.03 8.39
N LEU A 4 -4.71 -9.77 7.61
CA LEU A 4 -5.91 -10.60 7.55
C LEU A 4 -5.74 -11.70 6.52
N ARG A 5 -6.30 -12.89 6.80
CA ARG A 5 -6.31 -14.01 5.84
C ARG A 5 -7.31 -13.80 4.71
N THR A 6 -8.39 -13.08 5.01
CA THR A 6 -9.46 -12.76 4.06
C THR A 6 -9.58 -11.24 3.96
N ALA A 7 -9.78 -10.73 2.76
CA ALA A 7 -10.05 -9.31 2.56
C ALA A 7 -11.38 -8.93 3.22
N LEU A 8 -11.42 -7.76 3.84
CA LEU A 8 -12.66 -7.20 4.39
C LEU A 8 -13.51 -6.60 3.26
N ASN A 9 -14.80 -6.79 3.36
CA ASN A 9 -15.75 -6.09 2.51
C ASN A 9 -15.78 -4.59 2.83
N SER A 10 -16.38 -3.80 1.95
CA SER A 10 -16.45 -2.34 2.13
C SER A 10 -17.24 -1.92 3.36
N ASP A 11 -18.27 -2.68 3.72
CA ASP A 11 -19.17 -2.47 4.86
C ASP A 11 -18.66 -3.05 6.19
N GLU A 12 -17.59 -3.84 6.15
CA GLU A 12 -16.98 -4.42 7.34
C GLU A 12 -16.02 -3.43 8.02
N VAL A 13 -16.03 -3.43 9.34
CA VAL A 13 -15.12 -2.65 10.19
C VAL A 13 -14.07 -3.55 10.83
N LEU A 14 -12.89 -3.01 11.04
CA LEU A 14 -11.83 -3.66 11.78
C LEU A 14 -11.51 -2.87 13.04
N ALA A 15 -11.65 -3.50 14.19
CA ALA A 15 -11.25 -2.94 15.48
C ALA A 15 -10.42 -3.96 16.26
N VAL A 16 -9.57 -3.46 17.15
CA VAL A 16 -8.66 -4.28 17.95
C VAL A 16 -8.64 -3.86 19.41
N ALA A 17 -8.37 -4.83 20.28
CA ALA A 17 -7.85 -4.60 21.62
C ALA A 17 -6.51 -5.32 21.74
N TYR A 18 -5.56 -4.75 22.43
CA TYR A 18 -4.23 -5.34 22.64
C TYR A 18 -3.58 -4.84 23.91
N GLU A 19 -2.62 -5.59 24.37
CA GLU A 19 -1.74 -5.24 25.48
C GLU A 19 -0.31 -5.14 25.00
N TYR A 20 0.46 -4.20 25.56
CA TYR A 20 1.88 -4.07 25.28
C TYR A 20 2.65 -3.67 26.51
N THR A 21 3.93 -4.07 26.58
CA THR A 21 4.83 -3.70 27.66
C THR A 21 5.85 -2.66 27.19
N TYR A 22 5.97 -1.60 27.95
CA TYR A 22 6.95 -0.55 27.69
C TYR A 22 7.63 -0.13 29.01
N ASN A 23 8.93 -0.13 29.06
CA ASN A 23 9.73 0.18 30.27
C ASN A 23 9.28 -0.63 31.51
N GLY A 24 9.00 -1.92 31.33
CA GLY A 24 8.57 -2.82 32.42
C GLY A 24 7.14 -2.59 32.93
N LYS A 25 6.37 -1.71 32.31
CA LYS A 25 4.96 -1.49 32.61
C LYS A 25 4.10 -2.02 31.47
N THR A 26 2.98 -2.64 31.83
CA THR A 26 1.98 -3.16 30.91
C THR A 26 0.89 -2.11 30.69
N TYR A 27 0.51 -1.92 29.44
CA TYR A 27 -0.53 -1.00 28.99
C TYR A 27 -1.53 -1.76 28.14
N GLN A 28 -2.80 -1.57 28.43
CA GLN A 28 -3.92 -2.12 27.66
C GLN A 28 -4.59 -1.04 26.81
N VAL A 29 -4.89 -1.39 25.58
CA VAL A 29 -5.62 -0.55 24.63
C VAL A 29 -6.86 -1.27 24.17
N GLY A 30 -8.03 -0.70 24.46
CA GLY A 30 -9.32 -1.38 24.29
C GLY A 30 -9.62 -2.36 25.41
N GLU A 31 -10.77 -3.02 25.32
CA GLU A 31 -11.26 -3.99 26.29
C GLU A 31 -11.30 -5.38 25.65
N PHE A 32 -10.88 -6.40 26.38
CA PHE A 32 -10.93 -7.76 25.87
C PHE A 32 -12.32 -8.38 26.12
N SER A 33 -12.81 -9.14 25.15
CA SER A 33 -14.07 -9.89 25.29
C SER A 33 -14.03 -10.92 26.42
N THR A 34 -12.83 -11.32 26.82
CA THR A 34 -12.57 -12.25 27.94
C THR A 34 -12.73 -11.59 29.31
N ASP A 35 -12.78 -10.27 29.41
CA ASP A 35 -12.86 -9.53 30.68
C ASP A 35 -14.28 -9.53 31.28
N GLY A 36 -15.21 -10.30 30.70
CA GLY A 36 -16.54 -10.56 31.26
C GLY A 36 -17.51 -9.38 31.14
N ILE A 37 -17.34 -8.55 30.13
CA ILE A 37 -18.26 -7.43 29.87
C ILE A 37 -19.61 -7.96 29.39
N ASN A 38 -20.67 -7.68 30.16
CA ASN A 38 -22.03 -8.11 29.90
C ASN A 38 -22.94 -6.91 29.61
N ALA A 39 -24.00 -7.18 28.83
CA ALA A 39 -25.02 -6.18 28.58
C ALA A 39 -25.57 -5.57 29.90
N PRO A 40 -25.83 -4.25 29.96
CA PRO A 40 -25.89 -3.30 28.82
C PRO A 40 -24.55 -2.66 28.41
N ASN A 41 -23.43 -3.07 29.01
CA ASN A 41 -22.10 -2.52 28.70
C ASN A 41 -21.64 -3.02 27.34
N ALA A 42 -20.97 -2.15 26.60
CA ALA A 42 -20.37 -2.45 25.31
C ALA A 42 -18.83 -2.42 25.39
N LEU A 43 -18.18 -3.25 24.60
CA LEU A 43 -16.71 -3.24 24.48
C LEU A 43 -16.22 -1.95 23.85
N ILE A 44 -15.21 -1.34 24.45
CA ILE A 44 -14.46 -0.22 23.87
C ILE A 44 -13.27 -0.77 23.11
N LEU A 45 -13.24 -0.59 21.79
CA LEU A 45 -12.20 -1.11 20.93
C LEU A 45 -11.52 0.02 20.15
N LYS A 46 -10.27 -0.20 19.73
CA LYS A 46 -9.56 0.71 18.85
C LYS A 46 -9.91 0.42 17.39
N LEU A 47 -10.57 1.35 16.73
CA LEU A 47 -10.95 1.23 15.32
C LEU A 47 -9.70 1.38 14.43
N LEU A 48 -9.51 0.44 13.49
CA LEU A 48 -8.44 0.47 12.48
C LEU A 48 -8.99 0.71 11.07
N LYS A 49 -10.16 0.17 10.74
CA LYS A 49 -10.86 0.40 9.47
C LYS A 49 -12.34 0.65 9.75
N GLY A 50 -12.85 1.75 9.25
CA GLY A 50 -14.28 2.04 9.19
C GLY A 50 -14.92 1.61 7.87
N THR A 51 -16.19 1.89 7.70
CA THR A 51 -16.93 1.66 6.44
C THR A 51 -16.56 2.69 5.37
N ALA A 52 -16.23 3.91 5.77
CA ALA A 52 -15.77 4.97 4.86
C ALA A 52 -14.25 5.10 4.89
N THR A 53 -13.64 5.12 3.71
CA THR A 53 -12.20 5.39 3.54
C THR A 53 -12.06 6.80 2.98
N SER A 54 -11.47 7.71 3.76
CA SER A 54 -11.27 9.11 3.37
C SER A 54 -9.94 9.62 3.89
N PRO A 55 -9.19 10.39 3.08
CA PRO A 55 -7.95 11.04 3.52
C PRO A 55 -8.13 12.02 4.69
N GLN A 56 -9.35 12.50 4.93
CA GLN A 56 -9.66 13.41 6.03
C GLN A 56 -9.84 12.71 7.38
N THR A 57 -9.88 11.39 7.40
CA THR A 57 -10.05 10.64 8.64
C THR A 57 -8.69 10.20 9.21
N ALA A 58 -8.56 10.19 10.54
CA ALA A 58 -7.35 9.68 11.21
C ALA A 58 -7.05 8.19 10.90
N LEU A 59 -8.05 7.45 10.43
CA LEU A 59 -7.87 6.05 10.01
C LEU A 59 -7.05 5.93 8.72
N TRP A 60 -6.99 6.98 7.89
CA TRP A 60 -6.18 7.01 6.68
C TRP A 60 -4.70 6.77 6.95
N ASP A 61 -4.17 7.33 8.05
CA ASP A 61 -2.77 7.18 8.42
C ASP A 61 -2.42 5.79 8.94
N LEU A 62 -3.42 4.99 9.31
CA LEU A 62 -3.23 3.60 9.76
C LEU A 62 -3.13 2.60 8.61
N MET A 63 -3.48 3.01 7.38
CA MET A 63 -3.42 2.12 6.22
C MET A 63 -2.00 1.96 5.68
N MET A 64 -1.67 0.76 5.27
CA MET A 64 -0.45 0.48 4.51
C MET A 64 -0.67 0.87 3.04
N LYS A 65 -0.31 2.10 2.68
CA LYS A 65 -0.54 2.69 1.35
C LYS A 65 0.46 2.18 0.30
N ASN A 66 1.42 1.37 0.70
CA ASN A 66 2.46 0.80 -0.15
C ASN A 66 2.32 -0.71 -0.41
N ILE A 67 1.27 -1.36 0.10
CA ILE A 67 1.04 -2.80 -0.10
C ILE A 67 -0.27 -3.02 -0.84
N TYR A 68 -0.19 -3.74 -1.97
CA TYR A 68 -1.34 -4.00 -2.84
C TYR A 68 -1.47 -5.49 -3.14
N TYR A 69 -2.70 -6.00 -3.08
CA TYR A 69 -3.00 -7.38 -3.45
C TYR A 69 -3.11 -7.54 -4.96
N LEU A 70 -2.43 -8.53 -5.52
CA LEU A 70 -2.35 -8.78 -6.97
C LEU A 70 -3.45 -9.70 -7.51
N GLY A 71 -4.41 -10.09 -6.67
CA GLY A 71 -5.53 -10.94 -7.08
C GLY A 71 -5.24 -12.44 -7.13
N GLY A 72 -4.06 -12.87 -6.66
CA GLY A 72 -3.66 -14.29 -6.62
C GLY A 72 -2.64 -14.56 -5.54
N ASN A 73 -2.40 -15.83 -5.26
CA ASN A 73 -1.40 -16.30 -4.30
C ASN A 73 -0.35 -17.15 -5.01
N GLN A 74 0.78 -17.41 -4.35
CA GLN A 74 1.87 -18.23 -4.88
C GLN A 74 2.35 -17.76 -6.26
N ILE A 75 2.57 -16.45 -6.37
CA ILE A 75 3.07 -15.81 -7.59
C ILE A 75 4.49 -16.33 -7.88
N GLN A 76 4.69 -16.84 -9.08
CA GLN A 76 6.03 -17.29 -9.52
C GLN A 76 6.73 -16.21 -10.32
N SER A 77 8.03 -16.05 -10.14
CA SER A 77 8.85 -15.05 -10.84
C SER A 77 8.94 -15.32 -12.35
N GLU A 78 8.90 -16.59 -12.72
CA GLU A 78 8.96 -16.97 -14.14
C GLU A 78 7.75 -16.42 -14.91
N LYS A 79 8.03 -15.66 -15.96
CA LYS A 79 7.01 -14.99 -16.80
C LYS A 79 6.12 -13.98 -16.10
N PHE A 80 6.38 -13.64 -14.81
CA PHE A 80 5.65 -12.59 -14.13
C PHE A 80 6.00 -11.23 -14.75
N LYS A 81 4.97 -10.47 -15.10
CA LYS A 81 5.10 -9.10 -15.63
C LYS A 81 4.19 -8.17 -14.87
N LEU A 82 4.75 -7.13 -14.34
CA LEU A 82 4.02 -6.04 -13.71
C LEU A 82 4.23 -4.76 -14.51
N ASN A 83 3.13 -4.08 -14.82
CA ASN A 83 3.16 -2.75 -15.39
C ASN A 83 2.34 -1.80 -14.54
N ILE A 84 2.84 -0.61 -14.33
CA ILE A 84 2.08 0.49 -13.74
C ILE A 84 1.60 1.37 -14.88
N GLN A 85 0.31 1.62 -14.93
CA GLN A 85 -0.31 2.41 -15.98
C GLN A 85 -1.15 3.54 -15.38
N TYR A 86 -1.10 4.67 -16.03
CA TYR A 86 -1.99 5.79 -15.81
C TYR A 86 -3.07 5.79 -16.92
N LYS A 87 -4.32 5.92 -16.53
CA LYS A 87 -5.41 6.13 -17.49
C LYS A 87 -5.54 7.61 -17.79
N ASN A 88 -5.26 8.01 -19.01
CA ASN A 88 -5.43 9.39 -19.43
C ASN A 88 -6.93 9.74 -19.52
N ASP A 89 -7.38 10.68 -18.72
CA ASP A 89 -8.80 11.06 -18.63
C ASP A 89 -9.37 11.63 -19.93
N SER A 90 -8.53 12.32 -20.72
CA SER A 90 -8.96 12.94 -21.98
C SER A 90 -9.10 11.94 -23.12
N SER A 91 -8.24 10.93 -23.20
CA SER A 91 -8.21 9.95 -24.27
C SER A 91 -8.76 8.57 -23.87
N GLY A 92 -8.88 8.29 -22.57
CA GLY A 92 -9.23 6.98 -22.03
C GLY A 92 -8.14 5.91 -22.22
N VAL A 93 -7.00 6.27 -22.79
CA VAL A 93 -5.88 5.35 -23.08
C VAL A 93 -5.03 5.11 -21.85
N TYR A 94 -4.64 3.86 -21.62
CA TYR A 94 -3.69 3.50 -20.60
C TYR A 94 -2.25 3.65 -21.11
N VAL A 95 -1.43 4.39 -20.38
CA VAL A 95 -0.02 4.62 -20.70
C VAL A 95 0.84 4.30 -19.48
N ASN A 96 2.03 3.81 -19.70
CA ASN A 96 2.99 3.44 -18.65
C ASN A 96 3.99 4.56 -18.32
N TYR A 97 3.70 5.79 -18.72
CA TYR A 97 4.49 6.99 -18.43
C TYR A 97 3.59 8.22 -18.32
N ILE A 98 4.06 9.25 -17.63
CA ILE A 98 3.47 10.59 -17.63
C ILE A 98 4.40 11.48 -18.47
N ASN A 99 3.86 12.11 -19.51
CA ASN A 99 4.66 12.93 -20.44
C ASN A 99 4.77 14.39 -20.01
N GLU A 100 4.76 14.62 -18.69
CA GLU A 100 4.78 15.95 -18.08
C GLU A 100 5.71 15.95 -16.85
N GLY A 101 6.16 17.14 -16.44
CA GLY A 101 6.98 17.31 -15.25
C GLY A 101 8.38 16.71 -15.34
N ALA A 102 9.03 16.55 -14.19
CA ALA A 102 10.40 16.03 -14.09
C ALA A 102 10.51 14.53 -14.42
N ILE A 103 9.39 13.81 -14.47
CA ILE A 103 9.34 12.37 -14.80
C ILE A 103 8.99 12.10 -16.27
N LYS A 104 8.97 13.14 -17.09
CA LYS A 104 8.72 13.01 -18.53
C LYS A 104 9.62 11.92 -19.14
N ASN A 105 9.03 11.06 -19.97
CA ASN A 105 9.69 9.93 -20.64
C ASN A 105 10.26 8.84 -19.71
N GLN A 106 9.91 8.85 -18.42
CA GLN A 106 10.28 7.79 -17.52
C GLN A 106 9.12 6.79 -17.36
N LEU A 107 9.45 5.50 -17.33
CA LEU A 107 8.45 4.47 -17.05
C LEU A 107 7.94 4.61 -15.59
N LEU A 108 6.63 4.51 -15.37
CA LEU A 108 6.04 4.63 -14.04
C LEU A 108 6.57 3.55 -13.07
N ILE A 109 6.88 2.36 -13.55
CA ILE A 109 7.50 1.31 -12.73
C ILE A 109 8.85 1.76 -12.15
N ARG A 110 9.64 2.52 -12.91
CA ARG A 110 10.91 3.11 -12.46
C ARG A 110 10.67 4.25 -11.47
N VAL A 111 9.74 5.15 -11.79
CA VAL A 111 9.35 6.26 -10.91
C VAL A 111 8.92 5.74 -9.53
N MET A 112 8.25 4.59 -9.48
CA MET A 112 7.79 3.94 -8.25
C MET A 112 8.85 3.05 -7.57
N ASN A 113 10.11 3.10 -8.02
CA ASN A 113 11.24 2.31 -7.48
C ASN A 113 11.06 0.79 -7.53
N LEU A 114 10.33 0.28 -8.53
CA LEU A 114 10.13 -1.15 -8.76
C LEU A 114 10.93 -1.68 -9.95
N ASP A 115 11.78 -0.85 -10.56
CA ASP A 115 12.72 -1.14 -11.65
C ASP A 115 14.04 -0.43 -11.33
N ARG A 116 14.89 -1.07 -10.57
CA ARG A 116 16.21 -0.58 -10.15
C ARG A 116 17.33 -1.53 -10.56
N LEU A 117 16.99 -2.77 -10.83
CA LEU A 117 17.93 -3.85 -11.14
C LEU A 117 17.78 -4.32 -12.59
N ASP A 118 18.79 -4.94 -13.12
CA ASP A 118 18.74 -5.68 -14.38
C ASP A 118 18.48 -7.18 -14.13
N SER A 119 18.43 -7.95 -15.22
CA SER A 119 18.23 -9.41 -15.15
C SER A 119 19.34 -10.18 -14.42
N ARG A 120 20.45 -9.52 -14.07
CA ARG A 120 21.58 -10.07 -13.29
C ARG A 120 21.60 -9.58 -11.85
N ASN A 121 20.55 -8.84 -11.43
CA ASN A 121 20.46 -8.17 -10.13
C ASN A 121 21.55 -7.09 -9.90
N GLU A 122 22.07 -6.48 -10.97
CA GLU A 122 22.94 -5.32 -10.89
C GLU A 122 22.11 -4.03 -10.92
N GLN A 123 22.62 -2.94 -10.34
CA GLN A 123 21.94 -1.65 -10.31
C GLN A 123 21.89 -0.98 -11.71
N SER A 124 21.01 -1.47 -12.55
CA SER A 124 20.80 -1.01 -13.91
C SER A 124 19.35 -1.24 -14.31
N PRO A 125 18.46 -0.23 -14.22
CA PRO A 125 17.06 -0.39 -14.59
C PRO A 125 16.89 -0.88 -16.02
N ASP A 126 16.13 -1.97 -16.22
CA ASP A 126 15.91 -2.60 -17.51
C ASP A 126 14.47 -2.48 -18.05
N GLY A 127 13.61 -1.75 -17.35
CA GLY A 127 12.20 -1.53 -17.72
C GLY A 127 11.27 -2.63 -17.24
N LYS A 128 11.76 -3.57 -16.42
CA LYS A 128 10.97 -4.66 -15.88
C LYS A 128 10.85 -4.56 -14.37
N PHE A 129 9.87 -5.29 -13.84
CA PHE A 129 9.66 -5.39 -12.40
C PHE A 129 10.77 -6.21 -11.72
N ASP A 130 11.37 -5.63 -10.70
CA ASP A 130 12.34 -6.32 -9.83
C ASP A 130 11.62 -7.28 -8.91
N PHE A 131 11.60 -8.55 -9.24
CA PHE A 131 10.98 -9.59 -8.41
C PHE A 131 11.91 -9.96 -7.25
N VAL A 132 11.85 -9.22 -6.15
CA VAL A 132 12.66 -9.44 -4.95
C VAL A 132 11.76 -9.80 -3.79
N GLU A 133 11.80 -11.10 -3.38
CA GLU A 133 10.96 -11.60 -2.29
C GLU A 133 11.23 -10.84 -0.98
N ASN A 134 10.16 -10.53 -0.24
CA ASN A 134 10.15 -9.72 0.99
C ASN A 134 10.56 -8.25 0.83
N TYR A 135 10.84 -7.78 -0.38
CA TYR A 135 11.19 -6.39 -0.64
C TYR A 135 10.21 -5.71 -1.60
N THR A 136 10.01 -6.27 -2.80
CA THR A 136 9.06 -5.77 -3.78
C THR A 136 7.80 -6.63 -3.88
N ILE A 137 7.86 -7.85 -3.37
CA ILE A 137 6.75 -8.80 -3.43
C ILE A 137 6.77 -9.77 -2.23
N TYR A 138 5.58 -10.09 -1.73
CA TYR A 138 5.29 -11.30 -0.96
C TYR A 138 4.59 -12.28 -1.89
N SER A 139 5.35 -13.13 -2.55
CA SER A 139 4.85 -14.04 -3.58
C SER A 139 3.83 -15.04 -3.06
N SER A 140 4.06 -15.58 -1.85
CA SER A 140 3.18 -16.54 -1.20
C SER A 140 1.77 -16.00 -0.95
N SER A 141 1.63 -14.72 -0.66
CA SER A 141 0.35 -14.04 -0.39
C SER A 141 -0.10 -13.11 -1.52
N GLY A 142 0.67 -13.06 -2.62
CA GLY A 142 0.34 -12.24 -3.79
C GLY A 142 0.25 -10.74 -3.50
N ARG A 143 1.18 -10.22 -2.71
CA ARG A 143 1.20 -8.79 -2.33
C ARG A 143 2.40 -8.09 -2.92
N LEU A 144 2.13 -7.06 -3.71
CA LEU A 144 3.13 -6.12 -4.19
C LEU A 144 3.50 -5.16 -3.06
N ILE A 145 4.77 -4.88 -2.91
CA ILE A 145 5.31 -3.92 -1.94
C ILE A 145 6.02 -2.83 -2.71
N PHE A 146 5.55 -1.59 -2.57
CA PHE A 146 6.30 -0.45 -3.05
C PHE A 146 7.35 -0.07 -1.99
N PRO A 147 8.63 0.11 -2.36
CA PRO A 147 9.68 0.52 -1.43
C PRO A 147 9.60 2.02 -1.06
N VAL A 148 8.42 2.59 -1.12
CA VAL A 148 8.07 3.96 -0.74
C VAL A 148 6.70 3.96 -0.07
N VAL A 149 6.51 4.82 0.94
CA VAL A 149 5.32 4.75 1.82
C VAL A 149 4.02 5.09 1.10
N GLU A 150 4.02 6.13 0.26
CA GLU A 150 2.85 6.58 -0.51
C GLU A 150 3.23 6.74 -1.98
N PRO A 151 3.26 5.63 -2.74
CA PRO A 151 3.75 5.64 -4.11
C PRO A 151 2.97 6.59 -5.02
N PHE A 152 1.64 6.61 -4.91
CA PHE A 152 0.74 7.42 -5.73
C PHE A 152 0.34 8.77 -5.09
N GLY A 153 0.82 9.07 -3.89
CA GLY A 153 0.62 10.32 -3.18
C GLY A 153 1.92 11.12 -3.08
N SER A 154 2.44 11.24 -1.85
CA SER A 154 3.62 12.07 -1.54
C SER A 154 4.86 11.73 -2.36
N HIS A 155 5.08 10.47 -2.70
CA HIS A 155 6.22 10.07 -3.54
C HIS A 155 6.07 10.59 -4.97
N LEU A 156 4.94 10.34 -5.63
CA LEU A 156 4.68 10.81 -7.00
C LEU A 156 4.70 12.34 -7.08
N ARG A 157 4.09 13.03 -6.10
CA ARG A 157 4.12 14.49 -5.95
C ARG A 157 5.57 15.02 -5.95
N LYS A 158 6.43 14.42 -5.14
CA LYS A 158 7.86 14.76 -5.08
C LYS A 158 8.56 14.52 -6.42
N MET A 159 8.26 13.40 -7.08
CA MET A 159 8.89 13.04 -8.36
C MET A 159 8.45 13.95 -9.52
N LEU A 160 7.19 14.38 -9.54
CA LEU A 160 6.68 15.35 -10.52
C LEU A 160 7.33 16.73 -10.39
N ASN A 161 7.70 17.11 -9.17
CA ASN A 161 8.33 18.40 -8.83
C ASN A 161 7.56 19.61 -9.38
N ASN A 162 6.23 19.54 -9.39
CA ASN A 162 5.33 20.59 -9.87
C ASN A 162 3.95 20.40 -9.23
N GLU A 163 3.48 21.37 -8.42
CA GLU A 163 2.24 21.26 -7.66
C GLU A 163 1.00 21.15 -8.55
N ALA A 164 0.92 21.88 -9.64
CA ALA A 164 -0.23 21.80 -10.55
C ALA A 164 -0.34 20.41 -11.21
N LEU A 165 0.80 19.76 -11.50
CA LEU A 165 0.82 18.39 -11.99
C LEU A 165 0.53 17.39 -10.86
N ALA A 166 1.00 17.67 -9.66
CA ALA A 166 0.70 16.84 -8.51
C ALA A 166 -0.81 16.78 -8.21
N ASP A 167 -1.50 17.92 -8.28
CA ASP A 167 -2.96 17.96 -8.10
C ASP A 167 -3.74 17.24 -9.21
N LYS A 168 -3.12 17.09 -10.39
CA LYS A 168 -3.68 16.35 -11.52
C LYS A 168 -3.48 14.82 -11.39
N TYR A 169 -2.34 14.37 -10.86
CA TYR A 169 -1.90 12.97 -10.92
C TYR A 169 -1.89 12.25 -9.55
N CYS A 170 -1.91 12.97 -8.43
CA CYS A 170 -1.95 12.46 -7.07
C CYS A 170 -3.30 12.73 -6.44
#